data_0bd93f23c0c7102fe39d6ca79cd27b9f
#
_entry.id   0bd93f23c0c7102fe39d6ca79cd27b9f
#
_cell.length_a   1.000
_cell.length_b   1.000
_cell.length_c   1.000
_cell.angle_alpha   90.00
_cell.angle_beta   90.00
_cell.angle_gamma   90.00
#
_symmetry.space_group_name_H-M   'P 1'
#
loop_
_entity.id
_entity.type
_entity.pdbx_description
1 polymer ?
#
loop_
_entity_poly.entity_id
_entity_poly.type
_entity_poly.pdbx_seq_one_letter_code
_entity_poly.pdbx_strand_id
1 'polypeptide(L)'
;LYGMHWPFKQHKTSRNQKTVPYHEELKKAGACFGVSGGYERPMWFAKKGELAEYKYSYNYQNWYPSVEFETKNTRENVGLFELTPFSKYDLEGKTVHEELQKICTANIKKEIGKCTYTQMLNEDGGIETDLTVVALKEDKYRIITAAANRERDKFHIKKYLSENIKVSDVTDNYCVLGVFGPKSRDLMKELSNDEYSNENFKFGTAKYIKINEIKIWAQRLSYVGELGYELYIEKDKAKEIYNLIINNGKKYQLSHCGMHAMDTMRMESGFLHWGHDISPEENQYQSGLNFAISYKKNIAFVGKESLLKIQNNKKGKRLIMLSLKDSKPGAPLLLHDEPIYFDDKIIGQTTSGNYSFNYNKNISFGYISSELNDNKLLNGNLYIEVAKKKYLAILEPKPLKNKNIRFS
;
A
#
# COMPACT_ATOMS: atom_id res chain seq x y z
N LEU A 1 15.77 21.33 15.29
CA LEU A 1 15.65 20.52 16.52
C LEU A 1 14.47 20.96 17.40
N TYR A 2 14.16 22.27 17.46
CA TYR A 2 13.12 22.82 18.36
C TYR A 2 11.82 23.22 17.65
N GLY A 3 11.61 22.79 16.41
CA GLY A 3 10.37 23.07 15.66
C GLY A 3 9.20 22.22 16.14
N MET A 4 7.99 22.73 15.99
CA MET A 4 6.78 21.98 16.25
C MET A 4 6.70 20.74 15.32
N HIS A 5 6.53 19.56 15.89
CA HIS A 5 6.33 18.30 15.16
C HIS A 5 4.84 18.13 14.87
N TRP A 6 4.36 18.81 13.84
CA TRP A 6 2.99 18.63 13.38
C TRP A 6 2.78 17.26 12.74
N PRO A 7 1.64 16.62 12.97
CA PRO A 7 1.25 15.43 12.19
C PRO A 7 1.28 15.74 10.70
N PHE A 8 1.73 14.77 9.90
CA PHE A 8 1.77 14.85 8.42
C PHE A 8 2.63 16.00 7.85
N LYS A 9 3.50 16.60 8.67
CA LYS A 9 4.35 17.74 8.25
C LYS A 9 5.20 17.37 7.04
N GLN A 10 5.09 18.18 5.98
CA GLN A 10 5.89 18.06 4.78
C GLN A 10 7.14 18.95 4.82
N HIS A 11 8.23 18.50 4.19
CA HIS A 11 9.42 19.30 4.04
C HIS A 11 9.16 20.53 3.17
N LYS A 12 9.76 21.66 3.53
CA LYS A 12 9.68 22.91 2.75
C LYS A 12 10.85 23.07 1.78
N THR A 13 11.97 22.41 2.08
CA THR A 13 13.20 22.43 1.28
C THR A 13 13.31 21.18 0.43
N SER A 14 14.20 21.19 -0.56
CA SER A 14 14.42 20.07 -1.49
C SER A 14 13.14 19.62 -2.24
N ARG A 15 12.26 20.60 -2.53
CA ARG A 15 11.04 20.38 -3.30
C ARG A 15 11.34 20.34 -4.79
N ASN A 16 10.47 19.70 -5.56
CA ASN A 16 10.53 19.59 -7.02
C ASN A 16 11.82 18.94 -7.55
N GLN A 17 12.50 18.09 -6.77
CA GLN A 17 13.70 17.39 -7.20
C GLN A 17 13.40 16.33 -8.25
N LYS A 18 12.30 15.57 -8.05
CA LYS A 18 11.78 14.61 -9.02
C LYS A 18 10.28 14.85 -9.21
N THR A 19 9.88 14.98 -10.47
CA THR A 19 8.49 15.18 -10.87
C THR A 19 8.12 14.20 -11.98
N VAL A 20 6.83 13.90 -12.10
CA VAL A 20 6.28 13.14 -13.23
C VAL A 20 6.03 14.06 -14.42
N PRO A 21 6.00 13.57 -15.69
CA PRO A 21 5.79 14.40 -16.88
C PRO A 21 4.47 15.17 -16.92
N TYR A 22 3.47 14.75 -16.14
CA TYR A 22 2.15 15.39 -15.98
C TYR A 22 2.01 16.16 -14.66
N HIS A 23 3.13 16.57 -14.05
CA HIS A 23 3.14 17.28 -12.76
C HIS A 23 2.34 18.59 -12.78
N GLU A 24 2.46 19.38 -13.85
CA GLU A 24 1.72 20.63 -13.99
C GLU A 24 0.20 20.40 -14.15
N GLU A 25 -0.18 19.29 -14.77
CA GLU A 25 -1.58 18.87 -14.85
C GLU A 25 -2.13 18.50 -13.47
N LEU A 26 -1.35 17.80 -12.64
CA LEU A 26 -1.72 17.51 -11.25
C LEU A 26 -1.88 18.79 -10.43
N LYS A 27 -0.97 19.77 -10.59
CA LYS A 27 -1.12 21.09 -9.94
C LYS A 27 -2.41 21.79 -10.34
N LYS A 28 -2.72 21.81 -11.65
CA LYS A 28 -3.97 22.41 -12.18
C LYS A 28 -5.21 21.69 -11.65
N ALA A 29 -5.09 20.38 -11.37
CA ALA A 29 -6.17 19.61 -10.75
C ALA A 29 -6.31 19.85 -9.24
N GLY A 30 -5.46 20.69 -8.63
CA GLY A 30 -5.51 21.02 -7.21
C GLY A 30 -4.64 20.14 -6.31
N ALA A 31 -3.64 19.45 -6.83
CA ALA A 31 -2.79 18.59 -6.02
C ALA A 31 -2.01 19.36 -4.95
N CYS A 32 -2.15 18.95 -3.69
CA CYS A 32 -1.25 19.27 -2.61
C CYS A 32 -0.19 18.19 -2.51
N PHE A 33 1.09 18.56 -2.65
CA PHE A 33 2.18 17.60 -2.75
C PHE A 33 2.91 17.37 -1.44
N GLY A 34 3.34 16.13 -1.24
CA GLY A 34 4.39 15.70 -0.32
C GLY A 34 5.53 15.02 -1.08
N VAL A 35 6.61 14.71 -0.39
CA VAL A 35 7.79 14.06 -0.99
C VAL A 35 7.86 12.59 -0.56
N SER A 36 8.05 11.68 -1.53
CA SER A 36 8.31 10.27 -1.29
C SER A 36 9.33 9.73 -2.29
N GLY A 37 10.42 9.13 -1.81
CA GLY A 37 11.51 8.65 -2.68
C GLY A 37 12.13 9.76 -3.55
N GLY A 38 12.07 11.02 -3.10
CA GLY A 38 12.51 12.21 -3.82
C GLY A 38 11.49 12.75 -4.84
N TYR A 39 10.39 12.05 -5.09
CA TYR A 39 9.31 12.50 -5.97
C TYR A 39 8.30 13.39 -5.25
N GLU A 40 7.86 14.46 -5.93
CA GLU A 40 6.63 15.16 -5.58
C GLU A 40 5.43 14.25 -5.86
N ARG A 41 4.67 13.93 -4.82
CA ARG A 41 3.55 13.00 -4.89
C ARG A 41 2.29 13.66 -4.34
N PRO A 42 1.13 13.61 -5.05
CA PRO A 42 -0.12 14.14 -4.53
C PRO A 42 -0.52 13.45 -3.22
N MET A 43 -0.74 14.26 -2.19
CA MET A 43 -1.21 13.78 -0.90
C MET A 43 -2.73 13.85 -0.78
N TRP A 44 -3.32 14.89 -1.38
CA TRP A 44 -4.75 15.15 -1.52
C TRP A 44 -4.98 16.20 -2.61
N PHE A 45 -6.24 16.37 -3.04
CA PHE A 45 -6.60 17.34 -4.06
C PHE A 45 -7.58 18.37 -3.51
N ALA A 46 -7.18 19.65 -3.54
CA ALA A 46 -8.01 20.77 -3.12
C ALA A 46 -9.23 20.93 -4.05
N LYS A 47 -10.37 21.28 -3.48
CA LYS A 47 -11.57 21.62 -4.27
C LYS A 47 -11.35 22.92 -5.04
N LYS A 48 -12.11 23.08 -6.12
CA LYS A 48 -12.02 24.30 -6.94
C LYS A 48 -12.21 25.56 -6.09
N GLY A 49 -11.24 26.47 -6.12
CA GLY A 49 -11.22 27.70 -5.35
C GLY A 49 -10.57 27.60 -3.97
N GLU A 50 -10.15 26.43 -3.54
CA GLU A 50 -9.38 26.22 -2.31
C GLU A 50 -7.87 26.20 -2.60
N LEU A 51 -7.07 26.57 -1.61
CA LEU A 51 -5.61 26.47 -1.70
C LEU A 51 -5.15 25.05 -1.39
N ALA A 52 -4.30 24.49 -2.26
CA ALA A 52 -3.69 23.18 -2.08
C ALA A 52 -2.50 23.25 -1.10
N GLU A 53 -2.77 23.59 0.15
CA GLU A 53 -1.79 23.82 1.20
C GLU A 53 -2.19 23.12 2.50
N TYR A 54 -1.20 22.59 3.23
CA TYR A 54 -1.41 22.04 4.56
C TYR A 54 -1.62 23.12 5.59
N LYS A 55 -2.73 23.02 6.34
CA LYS A 55 -2.95 23.75 7.60
C LYS A 55 -2.88 22.75 8.74
N TYR A 56 -1.67 22.59 9.30
CA TYR A 56 -1.41 21.55 10.31
C TYR A 56 -2.23 21.75 11.58
N SER A 57 -2.74 20.66 12.13
CA SER A 57 -3.55 20.62 13.34
C SER A 57 -3.33 19.31 14.10
N TYR A 58 -3.56 19.28 15.40
CA TYR A 58 -3.67 18.08 16.22
C TYR A 58 -5.11 17.56 16.32
N ASN A 59 -6.04 18.19 15.59
CA ASN A 59 -7.45 17.83 15.56
C ASN A 59 -7.93 17.63 14.12
N TYR A 60 -8.92 18.39 13.69
CA TYR A 60 -9.48 18.35 12.34
C TYR A 60 -8.46 18.84 11.31
N GLN A 61 -8.27 18.06 10.24
CA GLN A 61 -7.32 18.37 9.17
C GLN A 61 -8.04 19.08 8.02
N ASN A 62 -7.43 20.13 7.45
CA ASN A 62 -8.06 20.91 6.38
C ASN A 62 -8.28 20.13 5.08
N TRP A 63 -7.60 19.02 4.88
CA TRP A 63 -7.78 18.12 3.70
C TRP A 63 -8.88 17.06 3.88
N TYR A 64 -9.47 16.91 5.05
CA TYR A 64 -10.49 15.89 5.31
C TYR A 64 -11.69 15.95 4.35
N PRO A 65 -12.23 17.12 3.95
CA PRO A 65 -13.32 17.17 2.97
C PRO A 65 -12.93 16.66 1.59
N SER A 66 -11.64 16.81 1.20
CA SER A 66 -11.10 16.26 -0.05
C SER A 66 -10.94 14.75 0.05
N VAL A 67 -10.33 14.26 1.13
CA VAL A 67 -10.15 12.81 1.37
C VAL A 67 -11.49 12.09 1.48
N GLU A 68 -12.49 12.70 2.11
CA GLU A 68 -13.85 12.17 2.13
C GLU A 68 -14.42 11.98 0.71
N PHE A 69 -14.30 13.00 -0.13
CA PHE A 69 -14.73 12.93 -1.53
C PHE A 69 -13.95 11.88 -2.31
N GLU A 70 -12.61 11.89 -2.22
CA GLU A 70 -11.71 10.98 -2.93
C GLU A 70 -12.00 9.51 -2.58
N THR A 71 -12.15 9.20 -1.28
CA THR A 71 -12.42 7.83 -0.82
C THR A 71 -13.82 7.35 -1.23
N LYS A 72 -14.86 8.17 -1.05
CA LYS A 72 -16.23 7.82 -1.44
C LYS A 72 -16.35 7.64 -2.95
N ASN A 73 -15.78 8.59 -3.72
CA ASN A 73 -15.80 8.49 -5.18
C ASN A 73 -15.06 7.25 -5.70
N THR A 74 -13.93 6.87 -5.09
CA THR A 74 -13.21 5.64 -5.47
C THR A 74 -14.03 4.38 -5.15
N ARG A 75 -14.82 4.37 -4.06
CA ARG A 75 -15.71 3.25 -3.71
C ARG A 75 -16.88 3.10 -4.68
N GLU A 76 -17.34 4.18 -5.29
CA GLU A 76 -18.55 4.22 -6.13
C GLU A 76 -18.24 4.28 -7.63
N ASN A 77 -17.11 4.87 -8.01
CA ASN A 77 -16.79 5.21 -9.39
C ASN A 77 -15.34 4.80 -9.75
N VAL A 78 -14.47 5.79 -10.04
CA VAL A 78 -13.05 5.59 -10.38
C VAL A 78 -12.19 6.63 -9.66
N GLY A 79 -11.18 6.15 -8.92
CA GLY A 79 -10.08 6.95 -8.39
C GLY A 79 -8.81 6.77 -9.23
N LEU A 80 -8.13 7.86 -9.54
CA LEU A 80 -6.82 7.86 -10.18
C LEU A 80 -5.74 8.25 -9.18
N PHE A 81 -4.80 7.34 -8.94
CA PHE A 81 -3.71 7.48 -7.96
C PHE A 81 -2.36 7.53 -8.64
N GLU A 82 -1.50 8.44 -8.18
CA GLU A 82 -0.11 8.54 -8.63
C GLU A 82 0.79 7.62 -7.81
N LEU A 83 1.37 6.57 -8.44
CA LEU A 83 2.14 5.50 -7.81
C LEU A 83 3.59 5.42 -8.29
N THR A 84 4.05 6.38 -9.08
CA THR A 84 5.41 6.40 -9.65
C THR A 84 6.53 6.21 -8.63
N PRO A 85 6.46 6.75 -7.39
CA PRO A 85 7.55 6.63 -6.42
C PRO A 85 7.86 5.21 -5.95
N PHE A 86 6.92 4.24 -6.08
CA PHE A 86 7.21 2.84 -5.71
C PHE A 86 8.42 2.32 -6.45
N SER A 87 9.34 1.67 -5.71
CA SER A 87 10.60 1.19 -6.27
C SER A 87 10.40 -0.02 -7.18
N LYS A 88 11.10 -0.06 -8.29
CA LYS A 88 11.01 -1.11 -9.31
C LYS A 88 12.41 -1.61 -9.67
N TYR A 89 12.64 -2.93 -9.46
CA TYR A 89 13.92 -3.57 -9.79
C TYR A 89 13.66 -4.69 -10.78
N ASP A 90 14.34 -4.65 -11.93
CA ASP A 90 14.37 -5.76 -12.87
C ASP A 90 15.57 -6.66 -12.53
N LEU A 91 15.27 -7.93 -12.31
CA LEU A 91 16.24 -9.00 -12.06
C LEU A 91 16.28 -9.90 -13.29
N GLU A 92 17.47 -10.14 -13.83
CA GLU A 92 17.66 -10.89 -15.07
C GLU A 92 18.83 -11.87 -14.95
N GLY A 93 18.62 -13.13 -15.33
CA GLY A 93 19.61 -14.19 -15.31
C GLY A 93 18.98 -15.57 -15.39
N LYS A 94 19.75 -16.57 -15.89
CA LYS A 94 19.26 -17.94 -16.10
C LYS A 94 18.72 -18.61 -14.83
N THR A 95 19.25 -18.26 -13.65
CA THR A 95 18.90 -18.83 -12.35
C THR A 95 18.04 -17.89 -11.51
N VAL A 96 17.52 -16.79 -12.08
CA VAL A 96 16.80 -15.75 -11.33
C VAL A 96 15.61 -16.29 -10.56
N HIS A 97 14.86 -17.24 -11.14
CA HIS A 97 13.72 -17.84 -10.46
C HIS A 97 14.14 -18.61 -9.20
N GLU A 98 15.15 -19.45 -9.30
CA GLU A 98 15.69 -20.26 -8.19
C GLU A 98 16.27 -19.35 -7.09
N GLU A 99 16.91 -18.25 -7.47
CA GLU A 99 17.44 -17.26 -6.55
C GLU A 99 16.32 -16.50 -5.83
N LEU A 100 15.24 -16.11 -6.56
CA LEU A 100 14.05 -15.51 -5.96
C LEU A 100 13.36 -16.46 -4.96
N GLN A 101 13.36 -17.76 -5.21
CA GLN A 101 12.86 -18.74 -4.24
C GLN A 101 13.64 -18.76 -2.94
N LYS A 102 14.96 -18.43 -2.97
CA LYS A 102 15.80 -18.37 -1.76
C LYS A 102 15.56 -17.12 -0.91
N ILE A 103 15.17 -16.03 -1.52
CA ILE A 103 15.02 -14.74 -0.81
C ILE A 103 13.56 -14.38 -0.47
N CYS A 104 12.57 -14.94 -1.17
CA CYS A 104 11.15 -14.68 -0.94
C CYS A 104 10.51 -15.80 -0.11
N THR A 105 9.57 -15.46 0.77
CA THR A 105 8.83 -16.45 1.57
C THR A 105 7.79 -17.22 0.77
N ALA A 106 7.13 -16.59 -0.19
CA ALA A 106 6.15 -17.22 -1.07
C ALA A 106 6.82 -18.10 -2.14
N ASN A 107 6.03 -18.98 -2.75
CA ASN A 107 6.42 -19.71 -3.94
C ASN A 107 6.23 -18.83 -5.18
N ILE A 108 7.33 -18.25 -5.67
CA ILE A 108 7.33 -17.38 -6.85
C ILE A 108 6.91 -18.20 -8.08
N LYS A 109 5.99 -17.67 -8.86
CA LYS A 109 5.45 -18.33 -10.05
C LYS A 109 6.29 -18.04 -11.29
N LYS A 110 6.44 -19.05 -12.16
CA LYS A 110 7.18 -18.95 -13.43
C LYS A 110 6.32 -18.39 -14.58
N GLU A 111 4.99 -18.55 -14.47
CA GLU A 111 4.09 -18.12 -15.55
C GLU A 111 4.21 -16.60 -15.77
N ILE A 112 4.53 -16.23 -17.02
CA ILE A 112 4.66 -14.82 -17.42
C ILE A 112 3.38 -14.07 -17.07
N GLY A 113 3.54 -12.88 -16.47
CA GLY A 113 2.43 -12.06 -16.02
C GLY A 113 1.89 -12.44 -14.63
N LYS A 114 2.37 -13.51 -13.98
CA LYS A 114 1.98 -13.79 -12.58
C LYS A 114 2.60 -12.79 -11.62
N CYS A 115 1.74 -12.19 -10.80
CA CYS A 115 2.12 -11.35 -9.67
C CYS A 115 2.07 -12.18 -8.40
N THR A 116 3.15 -12.20 -7.62
CA THR A 116 3.24 -12.91 -6.34
C THR A 116 3.53 -11.91 -5.24
N TYR A 117 2.57 -11.71 -4.33
CA TYR A 117 2.81 -10.96 -3.09
C TYR A 117 3.61 -11.80 -2.12
N THR A 118 4.65 -11.24 -1.53
CA THR A 118 5.59 -11.95 -0.67
C THR A 118 6.37 -10.98 0.21
N GLN A 119 7.06 -11.53 1.22
CA GLN A 119 8.06 -10.81 2.01
C GLN A 119 9.44 -11.41 1.78
N MET A 120 10.48 -10.58 1.96
CA MET A 120 11.85 -11.00 2.22
C MET A 120 12.13 -10.80 3.70
N LEU A 121 12.78 -11.78 4.32
CA LEU A 121 13.09 -11.75 5.75
C LEU A 121 14.57 -11.52 5.98
N ASN A 122 14.90 -11.08 7.20
CA ASN A 122 16.25 -11.23 7.73
C ASN A 122 16.47 -12.65 8.29
N GLU A 123 17.64 -12.91 8.79
CA GLU A 123 18.04 -14.23 9.32
C GLU A 123 17.27 -14.59 10.60
N ASP A 124 16.78 -13.58 11.34
CA ASP A 124 15.98 -13.75 12.56
C ASP A 124 14.48 -13.94 12.29
N GLY A 125 14.06 -13.86 11.01
CA GLY A 125 12.68 -14.03 10.58
C GLY A 125 11.84 -12.74 10.58
N GLY A 126 12.46 -11.58 10.80
CA GLY A 126 11.84 -10.27 10.70
C GLY A 126 11.59 -9.83 9.24
N ILE A 127 10.55 -9.05 9.00
CA ILE A 127 10.14 -8.62 7.66
C ILE A 127 11.01 -7.46 7.17
N GLU A 128 12.02 -7.77 6.37
CA GLU A 128 12.91 -6.77 5.78
C GLU A 128 12.26 -5.99 4.65
N THR A 129 11.50 -6.67 3.81
CA THR A 129 10.87 -6.05 2.64
C THR A 129 9.50 -6.67 2.39
N ASP A 130 8.51 -5.84 2.13
CA ASP A 130 7.16 -6.23 1.68
C ASP A 130 7.02 -5.85 0.20
N LEU A 131 6.69 -6.83 -0.66
CA LEU A 131 6.87 -6.67 -2.09
C LEU A 131 5.94 -7.52 -2.95
N THR A 132 5.86 -7.12 -4.22
CA THR A 132 5.28 -7.93 -5.28
C THR A 132 6.36 -8.33 -6.29
N VAL A 133 6.44 -9.62 -6.60
CA VAL A 133 7.29 -10.16 -7.67
C VAL A 133 6.44 -10.48 -8.88
N VAL A 134 6.86 -10.02 -10.07
CA VAL A 134 6.15 -10.23 -11.33
C VAL A 134 7.07 -10.91 -12.34
N ALA A 135 6.65 -12.03 -12.91
CA ALA A 135 7.37 -12.69 -13.99
C ALA A 135 7.15 -11.92 -15.31
N LEU A 136 8.21 -11.31 -15.86
CA LEU A 136 8.16 -10.57 -17.12
C LEU A 136 8.52 -11.45 -18.32
N LYS A 137 9.50 -12.36 -18.13
CA LYS A 137 9.99 -13.38 -19.06
C LYS A 137 10.46 -14.57 -18.25
N GLU A 138 10.86 -15.63 -18.93
CA GLU A 138 11.38 -16.85 -18.30
C GLU A 138 12.59 -16.56 -17.41
N ASP A 139 13.48 -15.68 -17.85
CA ASP A 139 14.73 -15.29 -17.20
C ASP A 139 14.71 -13.87 -16.63
N LYS A 140 13.51 -13.22 -16.52
CA LYS A 140 13.40 -11.85 -16.06
C LYS A 140 12.18 -11.63 -15.17
N TYR A 141 12.42 -11.06 -14.01
CA TYR A 141 11.39 -10.72 -13.01
C TYR A 141 11.48 -9.26 -12.61
N ARG A 142 10.35 -8.66 -12.28
CA ARG A 142 10.29 -7.33 -11.67
C ARG A 142 9.86 -7.44 -10.22
N ILE A 143 10.58 -6.78 -9.34
CA ILE A 143 10.22 -6.57 -7.94
C ILE A 143 9.70 -5.15 -7.79
N ILE A 144 8.57 -4.99 -7.08
CA ILE A 144 7.98 -3.70 -6.72
C ILE A 144 7.94 -3.61 -5.20
N THR A 145 8.54 -2.55 -4.63
CA THR A 145 8.63 -2.31 -3.18
C THR A 145 8.22 -0.88 -2.81
N ALA A 146 8.21 -0.59 -1.50
CA ALA A 146 7.86 0.72 -0.97
C ALA A 146 8.82 1.83 -1.46
N ALA A 147 8.27 3.01 -1.73
CA ALA A 147 9.02 4.15 -2.26
C ALA A 147 10.15 4.65 -1.32
N ALA A 148 9.90 4.62 0.00
CA ALA A 148 10.84 5.16 0.99
C ALA A 148 12.11 4.30 1.17
N ASN A 149 12.06 3.02 0.78
CA ASN A 149 13.10 2.04 1.08
C ASN A 149 13.99 1.71 -0.12
N ARG A 150 13.97 2.49 -1.17
CA ARG A 150 14.62 2.20 -2.46
C ARG A 150 16.04 1.63 -2.32
N GLU A 151 16.95 2.33 -1.67
CA GLU A 151 18.34 1.87 -1.56
C GLU A 151 18.49 0.71 -0.56
N ARG A 152 17.72 0.71 0.52
CA ARG A 152 17.71 -0.36 1.51
C ARG A 152 17.24 -1.69 0.89
N ASP A 153 16.12 -1.68 0.19
CA ASP A 153 15.57 -2.87 -0.44
C ASP A 153 16.50 -3.41 -1.53
N LYS A 154 17.08 -2.53 -2.35
CA LYS A 154 18.07 -2.88 -3.35
C LYS A 154 19.31 -3.54 -2.75
N PHE A 155 19.80 -3.00 -1.61
CA PHE A 155 20.92 -3.59 -0.90
C PHE A 155 20.56 -4.99 -0.39
N HIS A 156 19.39 -5.15 0.27
CA HIS A 156 18.92 -6.43 0.79
C HIS A 156 18.75 -7.47 -0.32
N ILE A 157 18.14 -7.09 -1.45
CA ILE A 157 18.00 -7.95 -2.63
C ILE A 157 19.38 -8.44 -3.10
N LYS A 158 20.35 -7.52 -3.29
CA LYS A 158 21.68 -7.86 -3.78
C LYS A 158 22.49 -8.71 -2.80
N LYS A 159 22.28 -8.55 -1.49
CA LYS A 159 23.02 -9.31 -0.45
C LYS A 159 22.93 -10.83 -0.62
N TYR A 160 21.80 -11.32 -1.11
CA TYR A 160 21.51 -12.75 -1.18
C TYR A 160 21.45 -13.31 -2.60
N LEU A 161 21.63 -12.49 -3.62
CA LEU A 161 21.67 -12.93 -5.01
C LEU A 161 23.13 -13.19 -5.44
N SER A 162 23.32 -14.16 -6.33
CA SER A 162 24.60 -14.40 -6.96
C SER A 162 24.95 -13.29 -7.97
N GLU A 163 26.24 -13.12 -8.27
CA GLU A 163 26.74 -12.15 -9.25
C GLU A 163 26.22 -12.40 -10.67
N ASN A 164 25.72 -13.59 -10.95
CA ASN A 164 25.13 -13.96 -12.24
C ASN A 164 23.75 -13.33 -12.48
N ILE A 165 23.15 -12.72 -11.44
CA ILE A 165 21.86 -12.03 -11.55
C ILE A 165 22.10 -10.53 -11.69
N LYS A 166 21.73 -10.00 -12.85
CA LYS A 166 21.75 -8.56 -13.09
C LYS A 166 20.56 -7.91 -12.40
N VAL A 167 20.81 -7.02 -11.43
CA VAL A 167 19.79 -6.22 -10.74
C VAL A 167 19.85 -4.80 -11.27
N SER A 168 18.80 -4.37 -11.95
CA SER A 168 18.66 -3.03 -12.53
C SER A 168 17.55 -2.26 -11.82
N ASP A 169 17.87 -1.11 -11.25
CA ASP A 169 16.86 -0.18 -10.74
C ASP A 169 16.22 0.57 -11.92
N VAL A 170 14.98 0.29 -12.18
CA VAL A 170 14.20 0.86 -13.29
C VAL A 170 13.09 1.80 -12.78
N THR A 171 13.18 2.24 -11.53
CA THR A 171 12.17 3.08 -10.89
C THR A 171 11.88 4.33 -11.70
N ASP A 172 12.92 5.03 -12.14
CA ASP A 172 12.80 6.32 -12.84
C ASP A 172 12.45 6.18 -14.35
N ASN A 173 12.36 4.95 -14.87
CA ASN A 173 12.01 4.68 -16.28
C ASN A 173 10.50 4.67 -16.51
N TYR A 174 9.71 4.43 -15.46
CA TYR A 174 8.26 4.28 -15.55
C TYR A 174 7.53 5.27 -14.67
N CYS A 175 6.44 5.83 -15.20
CA CYS A 175 5.37 6.38 -14.37
C CYS A 175 4.34 5.28 -14.11
N VAL A 176 3.75 5.29 -12.92
CA VAL A 176 2.75 4.29 -12.53
C VAL A 176 1.46 5.00 -12.10
N LEU A 177 0.37 4.69 -12.79
CA LEU A 177 -0.96 5.18 -12.47
C LEU A 177 -1.84 4.04 -11.98
N GLY A 178 -2.42 4.19 -10.78
CA GLY A 178 -3.45 3.30 -10.25
C GLY A 178 -4.84 3.78 -10.66
N VAL A 179 -5.57 2.95 -11.41
CA VAL A 179 -6.96 3.19 -11.82
C VAL A 179 -7.84 2.25 -11.02
N PHE A 180 -8.43 2.72 -9.93
CA PHE A 180 -9.14 1.90 -8.96
C PHE A 180 -10.61 2.31 -8.81
N GLY A 181 -11.47 1.34 -8.56
CA GLY A 181 -12.90 1.54 -8.33
C GLY A 181 -13.76 0.60 -9.17
N PRO A 182 -15.06 0.46 -8.84
CA PRO A 182 -15.96 -0.48 -9.49
C PRO A 182 -16.13 -0.24 -10.99
N LYS A 183 -16.01 1.01 -11.47
CA LYS A 183 -16.10 1.38 -12.88
C LYS A 183 -14.74 1.40 -13.61
N SER A 184 -13.65 0.99 -12.94
CA SER A 184 -12.31 1.00 -13.55
C SER A 184 -12.21 0.09 -14.78
N ARG A 185 -12.88 -1.06 -14.76
CA ARG A 185 -12.93 -1.99 -15.91
C ARG A 185 -13.58 -1.35 -17.14
N ASP A 186 -14.67 -0.62 -16.94
CA ASP A 186 -15.40 0.02 -18.04
C ASP A 186 -14.56 1.15 -18.65
N LEU A 187 -13.87 1.93 -17.82
CA LEU A 187 -12.89 2.91 -18.30
C LEU A 187 -11.76 2.24 -19.08
N MET A 188 -11.21 1.13 -18.58
CA MET A 188 -10.13 0.43 -19.28
C MET A 188 -10.57 -0.14 -20.64
N LYS A 189 -11.81 -0.62 -20.76
CA LYS A 189 -12.39 -1.05 -22.04
C LYS A 189 -12.62 0.11 -23.03
N GLU A 190 -12.87 1.30 -22.53
CA GLU A 190 -13.00 2.50 -23.37
C GLU A 190 -11.63 2.94 -23.94
N LEU A 191 -10.57 2.75 -23.16
CA LEU A 191 -9.21 3.17 -23.50
C LEU A 191 -8.47 2.16 -24.39
N SER A 192 -8.89 0.89 -24.37
CA SER A 192 -8.15 -0.22 -24.96
C SER A 192 -9.09 -1.31 -25.45
N ASN A 193 -8.79 -1.87 -26.62
CA ASN A 193 -9.52 -3.02 -27.18
C ASN A 193 -9.13 -4.37 -26.53
N ASP A 194 -8.29 -4.36 -25.48
CA ASP A 194 -7.88 -5.57 -24.79
C ASP A 194 -9.02 -6.14 -23.92
N GLU A 195 -8.93 -7.44 -23.63
CA GLU A 195 -9.91 -8.13 -22.78
C GLU A 195 -9.65 -7.91 -21.28
N TYR A 196 -10.69 -7.46 -20.57
CA TYR A 196 -10.64 -7.14 -19.13
C TYR A 196 -11.58 -8.00 -18.27
N SER A 197 -12.15 -9.08 -18.83
CA SER A 197 -12.96 -10.02 -18.06
C SER A 197 -12.14 -10.71 -16.96
N ASN A 198 -12.81 -11.31 -15.98
CA ASN A 198 -12.14 -12.05 -14.91
C ASN A 198 -11.40 -13.29 -15.41
N GLU A 199 -11.83 -13.86 -16.53
CA GLU A 199 -11.21 -15.02 -17.19
C GLU A 199 -9.91 -14.62 -17.91
N ASN A 200 -9.92 -13.47 -18.59
CA ASN A 200 -8.83 -13.05 -19.48
C ASN A 200 -7.81 -12.09 -18.81
N PHE A 201 -8.21 -11.44 -17.71
CA PHE A 201 -7.32 -10.64 -16.89
C PHE A 201 -7.60 -10.90 -15.40
N LYS A 202 -7.09 -12.00 -14.90
CA LYS A 202 -7.31 -12.46 -13.51
C LYS A 202 -6.64 -11.54 -12.48
N PHE A 203 -7.22 -11.42 -11.29
CA PHE A 203 -6.55 -10.77 -10.16
C PHE A 203 -5.19 -11.45 -9.87
N GLY A 204 -4.17 -10.64 -9.57
CA GLY A 204 -2.80 -11.11 -9.36
C GLY A 204 -2.10 -11.53 -10.65
N THR A 205 -2.52 -10.96 -11.79
CA THR A 205 -1.82 -11.13 -13.06
C THR A 205 -1.52 -9.79 -13.71
N ALA A 206 -0.63 -9.83 -14.68
CA ALA A 206 -0.20 -8.69 -15.47
C ALA A 206 -0.07 -9.07 -16.93
N LYS A 207 -0.28 -8.13 -17.81
CA LYS A 207 -0.09 -8.30 -19.26
C LYS A 207 0.20 -6.96 -19.92
N TYR A 208 0.71 -7.02 -21.13
CA TYR A 208 0.74 -5.84 -21.99
C TYR A 208 -0.67 -5.55 -22.52
N ILE A 209 -1.04 -4.29 -22.49
CA ILE A 209 -2.22 -3.72 -23.13
C ILE A 209 -1.80 -2.61 -24.08
N LYS A 210 -2.70 -2.18 -24.97
CA LYS A 210 -2.48 -1.02 -25.83
C LYS A 210 -3.50 0.07 -25.57
N ILE A 211 -3.02 1.26 -25.25
CA ILE A 211 -3.85 2.49 -25.19
C ILE A 211 -3.33 3.42 -26.28
N ASN A 212 -4.16 3.78 -27.25
CA ASN A 212 -3.77 4.62 -28.41
C ASN A 212 -2.45 4.13 -29.04
N GLU A 213 -2.36 2.82 -29.37
CA GLU A 213 -1.18 2.12 -29.91
C GLU A 213 0.06 2.09 -29.00
N ILE A 214 0.05 2.79 -27.84
CA ILE A 214 1.12 2.75 -26.87
C ILE A 214 1.00 1.47 -26.03
N LYS A 215 2.06 0.66 -26.05
CA LYS A 215 2.15 -0.59 -25.31
C LYS A 215 2.49 -0.29 -23.85
N ILE A 216 1.63 -0.74 -22.93
CA ILE A 216 1.73 -0.49 -21.49
C ILE A 216 1.70 -1.83 -20.76
N TRP A 217 2.52 -1.98 -19.72
CA TRP A 217 2.43 -3.09 -18.80
C TRP A 217 1.38 -2.78 -17.74
N ALA A 218 0.31 -3.57 -17.70
CA ALA A 218 -0.77 -3.42 -16.75
C ALA A 218 -0.81 -4.59 -15.76
N GLN A 219 -0.96 -4.31 -14.46
CA GLN A 219 -1.13 -5.31 -13.41
C GLN A 219 -2.53 -5.18 -12.83
N ARG A 220 -3.27 -6.28 -12.69
CA ARG A 220 -4.56 -6.29 -12.00
C ARG A 220 -4.34 -6.56 -10.52
N LEU A 221 -4.00 -5.50 -9.81
CA LEU A 221 -3.77 -5.42 -8.37
C LEU A 221 -4.51 -4.20 -7.80
N SER A 222 -4.62 -4.14 -6.48
CA SER A 222 -5.20 -2.98 -5.79
C SER A 222 -4.70 -2.92 -4.36
N TYR A 223 -4.33 -1.72 -3.92
CA TYR A 223 -3.99 -1.44 -2.52
C TYR A 223 -5.10 -0.66 -1.79
N VAL A 224 -6.24 -0.44 -2.44
CA VAL A 224 -7.40 0.27 -1.87
C VAL A 224 -8.62 -0.63 -1.65
N GLY A 225 -8.52 -1.92 -1.96
CA GLY A 225 -9.61 -2.88 -1.78
C GLY A 225 -10.75 -2.75 -2.78
N GLU A 226 -10.52 -2.15 -3.94
CA GLU A 226 -11.45 -2.12 -5.08
C GLU A 226 -10.86 -2.82 -6.30
N LEU A 227 -11.72 -3.13 -7.28
CA LEU A 227 -11.24 -3.51 -8.61
C LEU A 227 -10.28 -2.46 -9.13
N GLY A 228 -9.18 -2.87 -9.77
CA GLY A 228 -8.28 -1.89 -10.30
C GLY A 228 -7.09 -2.44 -11.06
N TYR A 229 -6.39 -1.50 -11.66
CA TYR A 229 -5.26 -1.74 -12.54
C TYR A 229 -4.14 -0.75 -12.22
N GLU A 230 -2.92 -1.25 -12.11
CA GLU A 230 -1.70 -0.44 -12.05
C GLU A 230 -1.07 -0.42 -13.44
N LEU A 231 -0.94 0.76 -14.01
CA LEU A 231 -0.44 0.98 -15.36
C LEU A 231 1.00 1.47 -15.31
N TYR A 232 1.93 0.65 -15.76
CA TYR A 232 3.37 0.95 -15.85
C TYR A 232 3.67 1.51 -17.23
N ILE A 233 3.82 2.82 -17.32
CA ILE A 233 3.91 3.60 -18.54
C ILE A 233 5.34 4.11 -18.67
N GLU A 234 5.97 3.93 -19.82
CA GLU A 234 7.27 4.55 -20.10
C GLU A 234 7.19 6.06 -19.94
N LYS A 235 8.20 6.66 -19.31
CA LYS A 235 8.17 8.04 -18.83
C LYS A 235 7.85 9.06 -19.91
N ASP A 236 8.37 8.86 -21.14
CA ASP A 236 8.13 9.73 -22.30
C ASP A 236 6.70 9.66 -22.85
N LYS A 237 5.96 8.59 -22.57
CA LYS A 237 4.55 8.38 -22.94
C LYS A 237 3.56 8.74 -21.84
N ALA A 238 4.05 8.96 -20.64
CA ALA A 238 3.20 9.05 -19.46
C ALA A 238 2.21 10.23 -19.49
N LYS A 239 2.61 11.37 -20.03
CA LYS A 239 1.73 12.55 -20.15
C LYS A 239 0.58 12.32 -21.13
N GLU A 240 0.84 11.67 -22.26
CA GLU A 240 -0.18 11.33 -23.26
C GLU A 240 -1.22 10.38 -22.64
N ILE A 241 -0.76 9.28 -22.03
CA ILE A 241 -1.64 8.30 -21.40
C ILE A 241 -2.45 8.91 -20.24
N TYR A 242 -1.81 9.72 -19.39
CA TYR A 242 -2.52 10.45 -18.33
C TYR A 242 -3.67 11.29 -18.90
N ASN A 243 -3.43 12.06 -19.95
CA ASN A 243 -4.47 12.90 -20.58
C ASN A 243 -5.61 12.06 -21.18
N LEU A 244 -5.31 10.92 -21.80
CA LEU A 244 -6.32 9.99 -22.32
C LEU A 244 -7.19 9.43 -21.17
N ILE A 245 -6.57 9.00 -20.07
CA ILE A 245 -7.28 8.51 -18.89
C ILE A 245 -8.21 9.60 -18.31
N ILE A 246 -7.71 10.83 -18.15
CA ILE A 246 -8.51 11.94 -17.62
C ILE A 246 -9.69 12.28 -18.54
N ASN A 247 -9.46 12.36 -19.84
CA ASN A 247 -10.49 12.76 -20.78
C ASN A 247 -11.64 11.73 -20.88
N ASN A 248 -11.29 10.44 -20.98
CA ASN A 248 -12.27 9.36 -21.04
C ASN A 248 -12.87 9.05 -19.65
N GLY A 249 -12.12 9.27 -18.59
CA GLY A 249 -12.54 9.03 -17.22
C GLY A 249 -13.71 9.90 -16.74
N LYS A 250 -13.94 11.07 -17.36
CA LYS A 250 -15.04 11.98 -17.02
C LYS A 250 -16.41 11.26 -17.06
N LYS A 251 -16.63 10.43 -18.05
CA LYS A 251 -17.85 9.62 -18.22
C LYS A 251 -18.08 8.65 -17.06
N TYR A 252 -17.00 8.21 -16.40
CA TYR A 252 -17.02 7.27 -15.28
C TYR A 252 -16.85 7.97 -13.92
N GLN A 253 -17.01 9.30 -13.87
CA GLN A 253 -16.84 10.12 -12.69
C GLN A 253 -15.45 9.93 -12.04
N LEU A 254 -14.42 9.81 -12.88
CA LEU A 254 -13.04 9.70 -12.41
C LEU A 254 -12.64 10.94 -11.61
N SER A 255 -12.07 10.73 -10.43
CA SER A 255 -11.43 11.77 -9.61
C SER A 255 -9.96 11.45 -9.40
N HIS A 256 -9.14 12.49 -9.32
CA HIS A 256 -7.81 12.36 -8.76
C HIS A 256 -7.91 12.04 -7.27
N CYS A 257 -7.01 11.18 -6.79
CA CYS A 257 -6.95 10.78 -5.40
C CYS A 257 -5.51 10.81 -4.90
N GLY A 258 -5.33 11.34 -3.70
CA GLY A 258 -4.03 11.45 -3.06
C GLY A 258 -3.75 10.29 -2.10
N MET A 259 -2.56 10.38 -1.48
CA MET A 259 -2.07 9.32 -0.59
C MET A 259 -2.84 9.22 0.72
N HIS A 260 -3.43 10.32 1.21
CA HIS A 260 -4.28 10.26 2.40
C HIS A 260 -5.54 9.41 2.16
N ALA A 261 -6.14 9.52 0.96
CA ALA A 261 -7.25 8.65 0.56
C ALA A 261 -6.80 7.19 0.45
N MET A 262 -5.65 6.93 -0.18
CA MET A 262 -5.11 5.57 -0.27
C MET A 262 -4.84 4.97 1.10
N ASP A 263 -4.23 5.71 2.03
CA ASP A 263 -3.90 5.23 3.36
C ASP A 263 -5.17 4.88 4.17
N THR A 264 -6.21 5.72 4.10
CA THR A 264 -7.51 5.39 4.69
C THR A 264 -8.09 4.10 4.11
N MET A 265 -8.12 3.98 2.77
CA MET A 265 -8.76 2.86 2.08
C MET A 265 -8.01 1.54 2.24
N ARG A 266 -6.66 1.56 2.33
CA ARG A 266 -5.86 0.36 2.60
C ARG A 266 -6.14 -0.17 4.00
N MET A 267 -6.28 0.73 5.00
CA MET A 267 -6.63 0.34 6.37
C MET A 267 -8.02 -0.27 6.44
N GLU A 268 -9.02 0.32 5.79
CA GLU A 268 -10.37 -0.25 5.67
C GLU A 268 -10.34 -1.69 5.14
N SER A 269 -9.38 -1.99 4.27
CA SER A 269 -9.22 -3.28 3.59
C SER A 269 -8.29 -4.26 4.31
N GLY A 270 -7.71 -3.85 5.44
CA GLY A 270 -6.78 -4.68 6.22
C GLY A 270 -5.39 -4.81 5.60
N PHE A 271 -4.98 -3.91 4.70
CA PHE A 271 -3.66 -3.94 4.08
C PHE A 271 -2.65 -3.16 4.91
N LEU A 272 -1.49 -3.76 5.12
CA LEU A 272 -0.43 -3.25 5.98
C LEU A 272 0.52 -2.34 5.22
N HIS A 273 1.18 -1.45 5.96
CA HIS A 273 2.18 -0.52 5.44
C HIS A 273 3.53 -0.82 6.09
N TRP A 274 4.52 -1.15 5.26
CA TRP A 274 5.88 -1.36 5.74
C TRP A 274 6.48 -0.06 6.26
N GLY A 275 7.09 -0.10 7.45
CA GLY A 275 7.61 1.06 8.18
C GLY A 275 6.61 1.66 9.17
N HIS A 276 5.37 1.18 9.16
CA HIS A 276 4.34 1.53 10.17
C HIS A 276 3.80 0.28 10.85
N ASP A 277 3.14 -0.62 10.10
CA ASP A 277 2.49 -1.81 10.65
C ASP A 277 3.41 -3.04 10.67
N ILE A 278 4.41 -3.07 9.81
CA ILE A 278 5.40 -4.14 9.70
C ILE A 278 6.79 -3.56 9.45
N SER A 279 7.77 -4.20 10.07
CA SER A 279 9.19 -3.82 10.03
C SER A 279 10.05 -5.07 10.30
N PRO A 280 11.40 -4.96 10.36
CA PRO A 280 12.25 -6.07 10.79
C PRO A 280 12.01 -6.57 12.23
N GLU A 281 11.26 -5.82 13.04
CA GLU A 281 10.88 -6.21 14.41
C GLU A 281 9.64 -7.11 14.47
N GLU A 282 8.92 -7.23 13.35
CA GLU A 282 7.75 -8.09 13.20
C GLU A 282 8.03 -9.23 12.23
N ASN A 283 7.34 -10.34 12.45
CA ASN A 283 7.33 -11.47 11.55
C ASN A 283 5.92 -11.73 10.98
N GLN A 284 5.83 -12.62 10.01
CA GLN A 284 4.58 -12.90 9.31
C GLN A 284 3.48 -13.52 10.19
N TYR A 285 3.83 -14.20 11.28
CA TYR A 285 2.83 -14.74 12.23
C TYR A 285 2.23 -13.64 13.09
N GLN A 286 3.07 -12.72 13.55
CA GLN A 286 2.63 -11.58 14.36
C GLN A 286 1.74 -10.63 13.56
N SER A 287 2.08 -10.39 12.29
CA SER A 287 1.39 -9.45 11.40
C SER A 287 0.19 -10.05 10.64
N GLY A 288 -0.06 -11.36 10.78
CA GLY A 288 -1.14 -12.03 10.03
C GLY A 288 -0.82 -12.29 8.55
N LEU A 289 0.44 -12.14 8.12
CA LEU A 289 0.89 -12.36 6.75
C LEU A 289 1.37 -13.80 6.49
N ASN A 290 1.10 -14.73 7.40
CA ASN A 290 1.51 -16.13 7.28
C ASN A 290 0.93 -16.85 6.05
N PHE A 291 -0.15 -16.34 5.45
CA PHE A 291 -0.67 -16.85 4.17
C PHE A 291 0.31 -16.67 3.00
N ALA A 292 1.27 -15.76 3.10
CA ALA A 292 2.32 -15.51 2.11
C ALA A 292 3.57 -16.38 2.30
N ILE A 293 3.53 -17.36 3.23
CA ILE A 293 4.63 -18.30 3.46
C ILE A 293 4.37 -19.60 2.71
N SER A 294 5.34 -20.08 1.95
CA SER A 294 5.32 -21.39 1.31
C SER A 294 6.41 -22.32 1.86
N TYR A 295 6.08 -23.07 2.90
CA TYR A 295 7.00 -24.09 3.45
C TYR A 295 7.19 -25.31 2.53
N LYS A 296 6.25 -25.53 1.60
CA LYS A 296 6.25 -26.70 0.69
C LYS A 296 7.12 -26.51 -0.55
N LYS A 297 7.71 -25.32 -0.76
CA LYS A 297 8.64 -25.16 -1.88
C LYS A 297 9.95 -25.89 -1.60
N ASN A 298 10.57 -26.44 -2.63
CA ASN A 298 11.76 -27.30 -2.52
C ASN A 298 13.05 -26.55 -2.11
N ILE A 299 13.03 -25.23 -2.17
CA ILE A 299 14.18 -24.37 -1.87
C ILE A 299 13.93 -23.69 -0.52
N ALA A 300 14.89 -23.78 0.41
CA ALA A 300 14.87 -23.03 1.65
C ALA A 300 15.01 -21.53 1.36
N PHE A 301 14.35 -20.69 2.16
CA PHE A 301 14.45 -19.23 2.06
C PHE A 301 15.10 -18.63 3.30
N VAL A 302 15.64 -17.42 3.17
CA VAL A 302 16.28 -16.67 4.27
C VAL A 302 15.30 -16.52 5.44
N GLY A 303 15.74 -16.78 6.65
CA GLY A 303 14.94 -16.69 7.87
C GLY A 303 13.95 -17.85 8.11
N LYS A 304 13.91 -18.89 7.23
CA LYS A 304 12.97 -20.02 7.35
C LYS A 304 13.08 -20.76 8.69
N GLU A 305 14.30 -21.05 9.16
CA GLU A 305 14.49 -21.79 10.41
C GLU A 305 14.05 -20.96 11.63
N SER A 306 14.39 -19.68 11.66
CA SER A 306 13.95 -18.76 12.71
C SER A 306 12.43 -18.62 12.73
N LEU A 307 11.82 -18.53 11.56
CA LEU A 307 10.37 -18.44 11.42
C LEU A 307 9.65 -19.73 11.89
N LEU A 308 10.23 -20.92 11.67
CA LEU A 308 9.73 -22.19 12.19
C LEU A 308 9.80 -22.26 13.73
N LYS A 309 10.90 -21.76 14.33
CA LYS A 309 11.02 -21.64 15.79
C LYS A 309 9.96 -20.72 16.37
N ILE A 310 9.71 -19.58 15.71
CA ILE A 310 8.69 -18.60 16.09
C ILE A 310 7.28 -19.23 16.01
N GLN A 311 6.98 -19.98 14.95
CA GLN A 311 5.69 -20.67 14.78
C GLN A 311 5.37 -21.60 15.95
N ASN A 312 6.37 -22.29 16.48
CA ASN A 312 6.22 -23.20 17.60
C ASN A 312 6.12 -22.49 18.95
N ASN A 313 6.59 -21.25 19.03
CA ASN A 313 6.51 -20.42 20.24
C ASN A 313 5.36 -19.42 20.13
N LYS A 314 4.18 -19.77 20.68
CA LYS A 314 2.96 -18.95 20.59
C LYS A 314 3.00 -17.67 21.43
N LYS A 315 4.08 -17.39 22.15
CA LYS A 315 4.26 -16.15 22.92
C LYS A 315 4.74 -15.02 22.03
N GLY A 316 4.31 -13.80 22.35
CA GLY A 316 4.72 -12.60 21.64
C GLY A 316 3.58 -11.60 21.44
N LYS A 317 3.61 -10.90 20.34
CA LYS A 317 2.59 -9.92 19.95
C LYS A 317 1.80 -10.40 18.71
N ARG A 318 0.58 -9.87 18.55
CA ARG A 318 -0.22 -10.06 17.35
C ARG A 318 -0.88 -8.76 16.91
N LEU A 319 -0.99 -8.56 15.62
CA LEU A 319 -1.70 -7.42 15.04
C LEU A 319 -3.21 -7.60 15.17
N ILE A 320 -3.89 -6.50 15.54
CA ILE A 320 -5.34 -6.41 15.55
C ILE A 320 -5.78 -5.14 14.82
N MET A 321 -7.03 -5.12 14.39
CA MET A 321 -7.71 -3.92 13.92
C MET A 321 -8.70 -3.46 14.97
N LEU A 322 -8.70 -2.16 15.25
CA LEU A 322 -9.59 -1.51 16.19
C LEU A 322 -10.37 -0.39 15.50
N SER A 323 -11.57 -0.10 15.98
CA SER A 323 -12.27 1.14 15.69
C SER A 323 -12.66 1.85 16.99
N LEU A 324 -12.77 3.19 16.97
CA LEU A 324 -13.26 3.92 18.13
C LEU A 324 -14.79 4.04 18.10
N LYS A 325 -15.42 3.82 19.25
CA LYS A 325 -16.83 4.13 19.47
C LYS A 325 -16.98 5.66 19.59
N ASP A 326 -18.03 6.21 19.01
CA ASP A 326 -18.41 7.62 19.16
C ASP A 326 -17.28 8.62 18.73
N SER A 327 -16.61 8.36 17.62
CA SER A 327 -15.55 9.21 17.09
C SER A 327 -16.01 10.10 15.93
N LYS A 328 -15.30 11.24 15.76
CA LYS A 328 -15.52 12.18 14.65
C LYS A 328 -14.16 12.44 13.94
N PRO A 329 -14.18 12.98 12.70
CA PRO A 329 -12.93 13.32 12.02
C PRO A 329 -12.07 14.24 12.89
N GLY A 330 -10.84 13.79 13.24
CA GLY A 330 -9.90 14.53 14.07
C GLY A 330 -10.24 14.64 15.55
N ALA A 331 -11.25 13.91 16.03
CA ALA A 331 -11.67 13.92 17.43
C ALA A 331 -11.95 12.48 17.94
N PRO A 332 -10.93 11.75 18.44
CA PRO A 332 -9.51 12.12 18.47
C PRO A 332 -8.82 11.98 17.12
N LEU A 333 -7.64 12.60 16.94
CA LEU A 333 -6.75 12.32 15.86
C LEU A 333 -5.89 11.10 16.22
N LEU A 334 -6.15 9.95 15.60
CA LEU A 334 -5.32 8.77 15.71
C LEU A 334 -4.16 8.85 14.70
N LEU A 335 -2.97 8.50 15.15
CA LEU A 335 -1.74 8.50 14.34
C LEU A 335 -1.06 7.12 14.43
N HIS A 336 -0.22 6.93 15.43
CA HIS A 336 0.51 5.71 15.78
C HIS A 336 1.09 5.83 17.19
N ASP A 337 1.54 4.71 17.76
CA ASP A 337 2.15 4.61 19.09
C ASP A 337 1.23 4.99 20.26
N GLU A 338 -0.08 5.12 20.02
CA GLU A 338 -1.03 5.33 21.09
C GLU A 338 -1.18 4.04 21.93
N PRO A 339 -1.15 4.13 23.30
CA PRO A 339 -1.33 2.96 24.16
C PRO A 339 -2.72 2.33 23.99
N ILE A 340 -2.73 1.00 23.84
CA ILE A 340 -3.94 0.18 23.83
C ILE A 340 -4.12 -0.42 25.22
N TYR A 341 -5.29 -0.22 25.82
CA TYR A 341 -5.67 -0.77 27.12
C TYR A 341 -6.70 -1.88 26.97
N PHE A 342 -6.57 -2.89 27.81
CA PHE A 342 -7.63 -3.83 28.12
C PHE A 342 -7.95 -3.69 29.60
N ASP A 343 -9.17 -3.25 29.92
CA ASP A 343 -9.54 -2.71 31.23
C ASP A 343 -8.55 -1.59 31.65
N ASP A 344 -7.81 -1.77 32.73
CA ASP A 344 -6.86 -0.77 33.21
C ASP A 344 -5.40 -1.07 32.91
N LYS A 345 -5.12 -2.10 32.08
CA LYS A 345 -3.77 -2.53 31.75
C LYS A 345 -3.41 -2.15 30.33
N ILE A 346 -2.21 -1.58 30.10
CA ILE A 346 -1.65 -1.43 28.79
C ILE A 346 -1.30 -2.82 28.26
N ILE A 347 -1.82 -3.17 27.07
CA ILE A 347 -1.63 -4.47 26.44
C ILE A 347 -0.85 -4.35 25.11
N GLY A 348 -0.60 -3.14 24.64
CA GLY A 348 0.09 -2.87 23.40
C GLY A 348 -0.01 -1.42 22.96
N GLN A 349 0.26 -1.19 21.68
CA GLN A 349 0.23 0.13 21.07
C GLN A 349 -0.25 0.07 19.61
N THR A 350 -0.76 1.21 19.10
CA THR A 350 -1.17 1.38 17.72
C THR A 350 0.03 1.51 16.79
N THR A 351 -0.15 1.15 15.50
CA THR A 351 0.88 1.28 14.45
C THR A 351 0.44 2.21 13.33
N SER A 352 -0.85 2.24 13.05
CA SER A 352 -1.48 3.16 12.10
C SER A 352 -2.81 3.62 12.65
N GLY A 353 -3.16 4.88 12.39
CA GLY A 353 -4.44 5.45 12.75
C GLY A 353 -4.97 6.36 11.64
N ASN A 354 -6.27 6.29 11.36
CA ASN A 354 -6.92 7.15 10.37
C ASN A 354 -8.42 7.27 10.64
N TYR A 355 -9.08 8.25 10.04
CA TYR A 355 -10.54 8.33 10.02
C TYR A 355 -11.09 7.77 8.71
N SER A 356 -11.93 6.75 8.80
CA SER A 356 -12.64 6.21 7.64
C SER A 356 -13.93 6.98 7.39
N PHE A 357 -13.98 7.71 6.29
CA PHE A 357 -15.18 8.42 5.84
C PHE A 357 -16.25 7.49 5.24
N ASN A 358 -15.83 6.30 4.76
CA ASN A 358 -16.74 5.30 4.23
C ASN A 358 -17.54 4.60 5.34
N TYR A 359 -16.95 4.47 6.53
CA TYR A 359 -17.53 3.77 7.69
C TYR A 359 -17.82 4.71 8.87
N ASN A 360 -17.52 6.00 8.74
CA ASN A 360 -17.75 7.04 9.74
C ASN A 360 -17.18 6.72 11.12
N LYS A 361 -15.93 6.26 11.19
CA LYS A 361 -15.24 5.93 12.44
C LYS A 361 -13.73 6.07 12.34
N ASN A 362 -13.07 6.38 13.45
CA ASN A 362 -11.63 6.21 13.57
C ASN A 362 -11.29 4.72 13.55
N ILE A 363 -10.28 4.36 12.78
CA ILE A 363 -9.75 3.00 12.67
C ILE A 363 -8.26 3.00 12.98
N SER A 364 -7.78 1.91 13.55
CA SER A 364 -6.37 1.74 13.89
C SER A 364 -5.95 0.28 13.72
N PHE A 365 -4.69 0.09 13.34
CA PHE A 365 -3.98 -1.17 13.59
C PHE A 365 -3.14 -1.02 14.85
N GLY A 366 -2.83 -2.14 15.51
CA GLY A 366 -1.92 -2.14 16.63
C GLY A 366 -1.53 -3.54 17.05
N TYR A 367 -0.38 -3.65 17.71
CA TYR A 367 0.09 -4.90 18.28
C TYR A 367 -0.29 -5.00 19.75
N ILE A 368 -0.81 -6.17 20.12
CA ILE A 368 -1.11 -6.53 21.52
C ILE A 368 -0.47 -7.87 21.87
N SER A 369 -0.43 -8.22 23.16
CA SER A 369 -0.01 -9.56 23.60
C SER A 369 -0.82 -10.66 22.91
N SER A 370 -0.15 -11.67 22.35
CA SER A 370 -0.78 -12.83 21.71
C SER A 370 -1.53 -13.75 22.70
N GLU A 371 -1.34 -13.58 24.00
CA GLU A 371 -2.08 -14.31 25.05
C GLU A 371 -3.54 -13.87 25.16
N LEU A 372 -3.87 -12.70 24.62
CA LEU A 372 -5.23 -12.18 24.56
C LEU A 372 -5.89 -12.61 23.24
N ASN A 373 -6.81 -13.57 23.31
CA ASN A 373 -7.60 -13.98 22.15
C ASN A 373 -8.81 -13.07 21.91
N ASP A 374 -9.43 -13.19 20.72
CA ASP A 374 -10.56 -12.33 20.34
C ASP A 374 -11.77 -12.48 21.30
N ASN A 375 -12.07 -13.70 21.77
CA ASN A 375 -13.18 -13.91 22.69
C ASN A 375 -12.98 -13.13 23.99
N LYS A 376 -11.76 -13.08 24.52
CA LYS A 376 -11.45 -12.31 25.71
C LYS A 376 -11.58 -10.81 25.46
N LEU A 377 -11.07 -10.33 24.31
CA LEU A 377 -11.14 -8.91 23.95
C LEU A 377 -12.58 -8.43 23.70
N LEU A 378 -13.42 -9.27 23.09
CA LEU A 378 -14.83 -8.94 22.83
C LEU A 378 -15.70 -8.87 24.10
N ASN A 379 -15.27 -9.52 25.20
CA ASN A 379 -15.99 -9.54 26.47
C ASN A 379 -15.42 -8.59 27.54
N GLY A 380 -14.42 -7.77 27.19
CA GLY A 380 -13.81 -6.78 28.08
C GLY A 380 -13.86 -5.37 27.48
N ASN A 381 -13.26 -4.43 28.18
CA ASN A 381 -13.23 -3.04 27.75
C ASN A 381 -11.89 -2.71 27.12
N LEU A 382 -11.92 -2.38 25.83
CA LEU A 382 -10.77 -1.91 25.08
C LEU A 382 -10.78 -0.38 25.02
N TYR A 383 -9.60 0.23 25.17
CA TYR A 383 -9.44 1.67 25.00
C TYR A 383 -8.16 1.97 24.22
N ILE A 384 -8.18 3.08 23.49
CA ILE A 384 -6.96 3.72 22.95
C ILE A 384 -6.81 5.05 23.69
N GLU A 385 -5.63 5.32 24.22
CA GLU A 385 -5.34 6.59 24.89
C GLU A 385 -4.69 7.57 23.91
N VAL A 386 -5.36 8.71 23.70
CA VAL A 386 -4.86 9.83 22.89
C VAL A 386 -4.80 11.06 23.77
N ALA A 387 -3.62 11.70 23.85
CA ALA A 387 -3.41 12.90 24.65
C ALA A 387 -3.93 12.79 26.09
N LYS A 388 -3.62 11.68 26.77
CA LYS A 388 -4.02 11.35 28.16
C LYS A 388 -5.54 11.15 28.36
N LYS A 389 -6.28 10.94 27.29
CA LYS A 389 -7.71 10.62 27.35
C LYS A 389 -7.96 9.25 26.72
N LYS A 390 -8.62 8.36 27.46
CA LYS A 390 -9.03 7.04 26.99
C LYS A 390 -10.32 7.13 26.16
N TYR A 391 -10.30 6.54 24.97
CA TYR A 391 -11.46 6.41 24.08
C TYR A 391 -11.81 4.94 23.94
N LEU A 392 -13.08 4.62 24.11
CA LEU A 392 -13.57 3.24 24.01
C LEU A 392 -13.35 2.72 22.60
N ALA A 393 -12.66 1.58 22.49
CA ALA A 393 -12.32 0.93 21.24
C ALA A 393 -13.11 -0.38 21.08
N ILE A 394 -13.34 -0.76 19.85
CA ILE A 394 -14.02 -1.98 19.44
C ILE A 394 -13.05 -2.81 18.62
N LEU A 395 -12.90 -4.09 18.96
CA LEU A 395 -12.15 -5.03 18.13
C LEU A 395 -12.91 -5.26 16.81
N GLU A 396 -12.20 -5.10 15.70
CA GLU A 396 -12.69 -5.47 14.37
C GLU A 396 -12.01 -6.80 13.94
N PRO A 397 -12.67 -7.96 14.14
CA PRO A 397 -12.04 -9.26 13.85
C PRO A 397 -11.78 -9.49 12.34
N LYS A 398 -12.39 -8.67 11.50
CA LYS A 398 -12.22 -8.67 10.04
C LYS A 398 -12.09 -7.24 9.54
N PRO A 399 -11.40 -7.02 8.41
CA PRO A 399 -11.38 -5.72 7.75
C PRO A 399 -12.80 -5.20 7.47
N LEU A 400 -12.99 -3.88 7.61
CA LEU A 400 -14.29 -3.23 7.36
C LEU A 400 -14.73 -3.41 5.90
N LYS A 401 -13.79 -3.30 4.97
CA LYS A 401 -13.99 -3.63 3.56
C LYS A 401 -13.74 -5.12 3.33
N ASN A 402 -14.79 -5.92 3.39
CA ASN A 402 -14.71 -7.38 3.29
C ASN A 402 -15.18 -7.91 1.91
N LYS A 403 -15.14 -7.09 0.86
CA LYS A 403 -15.49 -7.53 -0.49
C LYS A 403 -14.31 -8.25 -1.15
N ASN A 404 -14.57 -9.42 -1.71
CA ASN A 404 -13.54 -10.15 -2.44
C ASN A 404 -13.30 -9.55 -3.83
N ILE A 405 -12.26 -8.73 -3.98
CA ILE A 405 -11.89 -8.06 -5.22
C ILE A 405 -11.38 -8.99 -6.33
N ARG A 406 -11.12 -10.27 -6.01
CA ARG A 406 -10.67 -11.24 -7.01
C ARG A 406 -11.71 -11.52 -8.08
N PHE A 407 -12.99 -11.35 -7.72
CA PHE A 407 -14.15 -11.62 -8.58
C PHE A 407 -14.95 -10.35 -8.93
N SER A 408 -14.38 -9.18 -8.66
CA SER A 408 -15.02 -7.88 -8.98
C SER A 408 -14.99 -7.59 -10.47
#